data_13b45bf28128138ad28f5c98266c58f0
#
_entry.id   13b45bf28128138ad28f5c98266c58f0
#
_cell.length_a   1.000
_cell.length_b   1.000
_cell.length_c   1.000
_cell.angle_alpha   90.00
_cell.angle_beta   90.00
_cell.angle_gamma   90.00
#
_symmetry.space_group_name_H-M   'P 1'
#
loop_
_entity.id
_entity.type
_entity.pdbx_description
1 polymer ?
#
loop_
_entity_poly.entity_id
_entity_poly.type
_entity_poly.pdbx_seq_one_letter_code
_entity_poly.pdbx_strand_id
1 'polypeptide(L)'
;KGLPLNGVTSDLDLYAKSKTFVLKEGFDFRNLIPSTANSVVFTDEPMPVSATLIDVDADEDGGVVAWMDDTTMKVSTQISGQKIIAPFNCKFMFYGLPGLLSINLSHLDTSNVTSMEAMFCYCGGLTDLDVSSLNTRNVANMSGMFIGCSGLTALDLSSFNTRNVTDMSSMFSGCSGLTSLDLASLDTDKVTNMRTMFGGCSGLTALDLSFFNTRNVTDMSGMFSDCSELTSLDLASLDTGKVTNMSGMFRGCSSLTNLDFSLLDTQKVTDMGYMFCDCSSLTALNLTYMNTQKVTEMAWIFKDCSKLINLSLGDKFTFVGSNYQLPSGTWYSSDGTAYTSDGTTCTIPNNKADTYT
;
A
#
# COMPACT_ATOMS: atom_id res chain seq x y z
N LYS A 1 25.18 -54.44 -33.48
CA LYS A 1 24.18 -54.99 -32.54
C LYS A 1 23.80 -53.83 -31.64
N GLY A 2 22.68 -53.19 -31.94
CA GLY A 2 22.16 -52.10 -31.14
C GLY A 2 21.62 -52.61 -29.81
N LEU A 3 21.94 -51.90 -28.76
CA LEU A 3 21.28 -52.08 -27.44
C LEU A 3 19.82 -51.64 -27.55
N PRO A 4 18.84 -52.36 -27.01
CA PRO A 4 17.47 -51.92 -27.00
C PRO A 4 17.33 -50.72 -26.05
N LEU A 5 16.84 -49.62 -26.57
CA LEU A 5 16.35 -48.50 -25.80
C LEU A 5 15.03 -48.88 -25.11
N ASN A 6 15.12 -49.65 -24.03
CA ASN A 6 13.97 -49.93 -23.19
C ASN A 6 13.73 -48.75 -22.24
N GLY A 7 12.66 -48.01 -22.49
CA GLY A 7 12.12 -47.07 -21.50
C GLY A 7 11.93 -45.60 -21.90
N VAL A 8 12.16 -45.27 -23.17
CA VAL A 8 11.79 -43.92 -23.68
C VAL A 8 10.54 -44.08 -24.55
N THR A 9 9.43 -43.66 -24.05
CA THR A 9 8.12 -43.85 -24.72
C THR A 9 7.81 -42.79 -25.78
N SER A 10 8.55 -41.66 -25.77
CA SER A 10 8.56 -40.66 -26.87
C SER A 10 9.69 -39.62 -26.69
N ASP A 11 10.13 -39.01 -27.78
CA ASP A 11 11.03 -37.86 -27.77
C ASP A 11 10.45 -36.67 -26.96
N LEU A 12 9.13 -36.60 -26.85
CA LEU A 12 8.40 -35.64 -26.03
C LEU A 12 8.69 -35.79 -24.53
N ASP A 13 8.83 -37.01 -24.01
CA ASP A 13 9.09 -37.27 -22.59
C ASP A 13 10.52 -36.83 -22.18
N LEU A 14 11.49 -36.99 -23.08
CA LEU A 14 12.86 -36.49 -22.86
C LEU A 14 12.92 -34.97 -22.93
N TYR A 15 12.16 -34.36 -23.81
CA TYR A 15 12.12 -32.89 -23.98
C TYR A 15 11.43 -32.24 -22.77
N ALA A 16 10.31 -32.78 -22.31
CA ALA A 16 9.59 -32.29 -21.14
C ALA A 16 10.39 -32.39 -19.83
N LYS A 17 11.32 -33.36 -19.71
CA LYS A 17 12.16 -33.52 -18.51
C LYS A 17 13.34 -32.57 -18.42
N SER A 18 13.70 -31.87 -19.50
CA SER A 18 14.83 -30.93 -19.52
C SER A 18 14.40 -29.45 -19.44
N LYS A 19 13.12 -29.14 -19.70
CA LYS A 19 12.64 -27.76 -19.68
C LYS A 19 12.33 -27.27 -18.29
N THR A 20 12.66 -26.05 -18.01
CA THR A 20 12.15 -25.33 -16.85
C THR A 20 10.88 -24.54 -17.23
N PHE A 21 10.04 -24.22 -16.26
CA PHE A 21 8.79 -23.49 -16.50
C PHE A 21 8.78 -22.17 -15.71
N VAL A 22 9.93 -21.52 -15.68
CA VAL A 22 10.16 -20.29 -14.91
C VAL A 22 10.00 -19.07 -15.81
N LEU A 23 9.16 -18.16 -15.39
CA LEU A 23 8.93 -16.88 -16.05
C LEU A 23 10.13 -15.94 -15.85
N LYS A 24 10.40 -15.07 -16.83
CA LYS A 24 11.36 -13.95 -16.67
C LYS A 24 11.04 -13.12 -15.43
N GLU A 25 12.05 -12.45 -14.86
CA GLU A 25 11.91 -11.53 -13.72
C GLU A 25 10.80 -10.49 -13.99
N GLY A 26 10.17 -10.01 -12.93
CA GLY A 26 8.93 -9.24 -13.03
C GLY A 26 9.00 -8.06 -14.00
N PHE A 27 10.05 -7.23 -13.92
CA PHE A 27 10.19 -6.07 -14.81
C PHE A 27 10.52 -6.47 -16.26
N ASP A 28 11.28 -7.54 -16.47
CA ASP A 28 11.60 -8.03 -17.81
C ASP A 28 10.37 -8.62 -18.48
N PHE A 29 9.58 -9.42 -17.73
CA PHE A 29 8.27 -9.89 -18.18
C PHE A 29 7.33 -8.74 -18.54
N ARG A 30 7.26 -7.71 -17.67
CA ARG A 30 6.43 -6.52 -17.90
C ARG A 30 6.72 -5.86 -19.27
N ASN A 31 7.99 -5.78 -19.67
CA ASN A 31 8.39 -5.15 -20.93
C ASN A 31 8.00 -5.95 -22.17
N LEU A 32 7.64 -7.21 -22.00
CA LEU A 32 7.16 -8.10 -23.06
C LEU A 32 5.62 -8.05 -23.22
N ILE A 33 4.90 -7.45 -22.28
CA ILE A 33 3.44 -7.26 -22.41
C ILE A 33 3.19 -6.18 -23.46
N PRO A 34 2.56 -6.51 -24.61
CA PRO A 34 2.30 -5.53 -25.67
C PRO A 34 1.37 -4.40 -25.19
N SER A 35 1.58 -3.20 -25.67
CA SER A 35 0.72 -2.04 -25.34
C SER A 35 -0.72 -2.19 -25.83
N THR A 36 -0.97 -3.12 -26.72
CA THR A 36 -2.31 -3.47 -27.23
C THR A 36 -3.04 -4.47 -26.34
N ALA A 37 -2.33 -5.09 -25.38
CA ALA A 37 -2.95 -6.03 -24.46
C ALA A 37 -3.81 -5.32 -23.44
N ASN A 38 -5.07 -5.73 -23.33
CA ASN A 38 -6.00 -5.31 -22.27
C ASN A 38 -6.30 -6.44 -21.28
N SER A 39 -5.81 -7.66 -21.54
CA SER A 39 -5.90 -8.80 -20.65
C SER A 39 -4.61 -9.64 -20.68
N VAL A 40 -4.24 -10.20 -19.52
CA VAL A 40 -3.17 -11.21 -19.42
C VAL A 40 -3.74 -12.46 -18.76
N VAL A 41 -3.54 -13.61 -19.40
CA VAL A 41 -4.06 -14.90 -18.92
C VAL A 41 -2.92 -15.91 -18.83
N PHE A 42 -2.64 -16.38 -17.62
CA PHE A 42 -1.77 -17.54 -17.40
C PHE A 42 -2.60 -18.81 -17.58
N THR A 43 -2.13 -19.72 -18.43
CA THR A 43 -2.88 -20.91 -18.88
C THR A 43 -1.94 -22.09 -19.12
N ASP A 44 -2.50 -23.26 -19.41
CA ASP A 44 -1.79 -24.45 -19.86
C ASP A 44 -2.15 -24.84 -21.33
N GLU A 45 -2.91 -23.96 -22.01
CA GLU A 45 -3.33 -24.17 -23.39
C GLU A 45 -2.14 -24.20 -24.35
N PRO A 46 -2.19 -25.02 -25.42
CA PRO A 46 -1.18 -24.99 -26.47
C PRO A 46 -1.26 -23.71 -27.30
N MET A 47 -0.10 -23.15 -27.65
CA MET A 47 -0.02 -22.01 -28.56
C MET A 47 -0.46 -22.43 -29.97
N PRO A 48 -1.37 -21.68 -30.63
CA PRO A 48 -1.74 -21.93 -32.03
C PRO A 48 -0.54 -21.84 -32.98
N VAL A 49 -0.47 -22.73 -33.97
CA VAL A 49 0.62 -22.78 -34.95
C VAL A 49 0.79 -21.46 -35.73
N SER A 50 -0.30 -20.72 -35.90
CA SER A 50 -0.30 -19.42 -36.60
C SER A 50 0.07 -18.23 -35.69
N ALA A 51 0.16 -18.44 -34.37
CA ALA A 51 0.48 -17.34 -33.44
C ALA A 51 1.95 -16.98 -33.47
N THR A 52 2.23 -15.69 -33.23
CA THR A 52 3.61 -15.21 -33.09
C THR A 52 4.08 -15.43 -31.65
N LEU A 53 5.19 -16.13 -31.51
CA LEU A 53 5.82 -16.40 -30.22
C LEU A 53 6.35 -15.10 -29.59
N ILE A 54 6.03 -14.91 -28.31
CA ILE A 54 6.70 -13.95 -27.41
C ILE A 54 7.45 -14.80 -26.38
N ASP A 55 8.77 -14.68 -26.36
CA ASP A 55 9.62 -15.42 -25.44
C ASP A 55 9.62 -14.75 -24.05
N VAL A 56 8.97 -15.41 -23.11
CA VAL A 56 8.82 -14.99 -21.71
C VAL A 56 9.56 -15.92 -20.73
N ASP A 57 10.29 -16.88 -21.24
CA ASP A 57 10.98 -17.92 -20.50
C ASP A 57 12.30 -17.40 -19.89
N ALA A 58 12.58 -17.76 -18.65
CA ALA A 58 13.75 -17.24 -17.91
C ALA A 58 15.08 -17.71 -18.48
N ASP A 59 15.14 -18.97 -18.97
CA ASP A 59 16.36 -19.61 -19.49
C ASP A 59 16.32 -19.86 -21.02
N GLU A 60 15.27 -19.36 -21.69
CA GLU A 60 15.09 -19.40 -23.14
C GLU A 60 15.02 -20.83 -23.72
N ASP A 61 14.71 -21.84 -22.90
CA ASP A 61 14.56 -23.22 -23.34
C ASP A 61 13.18 -23.52 -23.97
N GLY A 62 12.29 -22.50 -23.96
CA GLY A 62 10.92 -22.58 -24.48
C GLY A 62 9.98 -23.37 -23.58
N GLY A 63 10.25 -23.45 -22.28
CA GLY A 63 9.37 -24.02 -21.28
C GLY A 63 8.12 -23.17 -21.05
N VAL A 64 8.25 -21.85 -21.15
CA VAL A 64 7.14 -20.90 -21.05
C VAL A 64 7.09 -20.04 -22.32
N VAL A 65 5.92 -19.97 -22.94
CA VAL A 65 5.71 -19.15 -24.14
C VAL A 65 4.53 -18.21 -23.94
N ALA A 66 4.52 -17.12 -24.72
CA ALA A 66 3.34 -16.26 -24.77
C ALA A 66 2.99 -15.88 -26.20
N TRP A 67 1.75 -15.46 -26.42
CA TRP A 67 1.24 -14.97 -27.70
C TRP A 67 0.07 -14.03 -27.47
N MET A 68 -0.28 -13.27 -28.51
CA MET A 68 -1.52 -12.49 -28.51
C MET A 68 -2.65 -13.30 -29.13
N ASP A 69 -3.79 -13.33 -28.43
CA ASP A 69 -5.07 -13.79 -28.92
C ASP A 69 -6.01 -12.58 -28.86
N ASP A 70 -6.15 -11.90 -29.99
CA ASP A 70 -6.73 -10.57 -30.11
C ASP A 70 -6.03 -9.55 -29.14
N THR A 71 -6.73 -9.06 -28.14
CA THR A 71 -6.22 -8.13 -27.12
C THR A 71 -5.77 -8.83 -25.82
N THR A 72 -5.81 -10.17 -25.80
CA THR A 72 -5.38 -10.97 -24.65
C THR A 72 -3.99 -11.54 -24.88
N MET A 73 -3.06 -11.22 -23.98
CA MET A 73 -1.77 -11.92 -23.92
C MET A 73 -1.95 -13.23 -23.15
N LYS A 74 -1.80 -14.36 -23.82
CA LYS A 74 -1.79 -15.69 -23.19
C LYS A 74 -0.35 -16.08 -22.88
N VAL A 75 -0.12 -16.64 -21.68
CA VAL A 75 1.18 -17.11 -21.18
C VAL A 75 1.00 -18.57 -20.76
N SER A 76 1.78 -19.50 -21.33
CA SER A 76 1.52 -20.93 -21.20
C SER A 76 2.78 -21.79 -21.15
N THR A 77 2.73 -22.88 -20.40
CA THR A 77 3.68 -24.00 -20.51
C THR A 77 3.35 -24.93 -21.67
N GLN A 78 2.17 -24.82 -22.23
CA GLN A 78 1.62 -25.72 -23.28
C GLN A 78 1.47 -27.18 -22.80
N ILE A 79 1.53 -27.43 -21.51
CA ILE A 79 1.44 -28.75 -20.89
C ILE A 79 0.26 -28.77 -19.92
N SER A 80 -0.76 -29.55 -20.21
CA SER A 80 -1.97 -29.63 -19.39
C SER A 80 -1.67 -29.93 -17.92
N GLY A 81 -2.21 -29.10 -17.03
CA GLY A 81 -2.03 -29.18 -15.58
C GLY A 81 -0.69 -28.64 -15.07
N GLN A 82 0.26 -28.26 -15.95
CA GLN A 82 1.52 -27.68 -15.54
C GLN A 82 1.37 -26.19 -15.28
N LYS A 83 1.70 -25.75 -14.06
CA LYS A 83 1.75 -24.31 -13.72
C LYS A 83 3.03 -23.65 -14.17
N ILE A 84 2.94 -22.37 -14.50
CA ILE A 84 4.06 -21.49 -14.73
C ILE A 84 4.63 -21.09 -13.38
N ILE A 85 5.93 -21.22 -13.19
CA ILE A 85 6.62 -20.86 -11.96
C ILE A 85 6.96 -19.36 -12.05
N ALA A 86 6.45 -18.58 -11.12
CA ALA A 86 6.83 -17.17 -10.98
C ALA A 86 8.31 -17.05 -10.55
N PRO A 87 9.03 -16.02 -11.00
CA PRO A 87 10.37 -15.74 -10.51
C PRO A 87 10.35 -15.41 -9.01
N PHE A 88 11.48 -15.52 -8.32
CA PHE A 88 11.58 -15.13 -6.90
C PHE A 88 11.19 -13.68 -6.66
N ASN A 89 11.43 -12.83 -7.64
CA ASN A 89 11.13 -11.40 -7.61
C ASN A 89 10.11 -11.02 -8.69
N CYS A 90 8.86 -10.79 -8.26
CA CYS A 90 7.77 -10.32 -9.11
C CYS A 90 7.63 -8.79 -9.11
N LYS A 91 8.68 -8.06 -8.69
CA LYS A 91 8.67 -6.60 -8.68
C LYS A 91 8.32 -6.04 -10.06
N PHE A 92 7.34 -5.11 -10.08
CA PHE A 92 6.88 -4.42 -11.29
C PHE A 92 6.27 -5.32 -12.39
N MET A 93 5.85 -6.54 -12.09
CA MET A 93 5.42 -7.53 -13.09
C MET A 93 4.30 -7.03 -14.02
N PHE A 94 3.42 -6.17 -13.52
CA PHE A 94 2.35 -5.51 -14.31
C PHE A 94 2.38 -3.99 -14.18
N TYR A 95 3.51 -3.43 -13.79
CA TYR A 95 3.67 -1.99 -13.53
C TYR A 95 3.29 -1.12 -14.73
N GLY A 96 2.50 -0.07 -14.47
CA GLY A 96 2.23 0.97 -15.46
C GLY A 96 1.44 0.47 -16.67
N LEU A 97 0.43 -0.35 -16.46
CA LEU A 97 -0.49 -0.86 -17.48
C LEU A 97 -1.91 -0.33 -17.27
N PRO A 98 -2.16 1.00 -17.45
CA PRO A 98 -3.48 1.58 -17.17
C PRO A 98 -4.57 1.08 -18.13
N GLY A 99 -4.21 0.52 -19.29
CA GLY A 99 -5.14 -0.11 -20.23
C GLY A 99 -5.47 -1.56 -19.94
N LEU A 100 -4.83 -2.19 -18.94
CA LEU A 100 -5.10 -3.56 -18.56
C LEU A 100 -6.39 -3.64 -17.76
N LEU A 101 -7.35 -4.43 -18.24
CA LEU A 101 -8.70 -4.55 -17.69
C LEU A 101 -8.87 -5.81 -16.84
N SER A 102 -8.09 -6.87 -17.13
CA SER A 102 -8.17 -8.12 -16.40
C SER A 102 -6.85 -8.89 -16.39
N ILE A 103 -6.63 -9.66 -15.32
CA ILE A 103 -5.50 -10.59 -15.19
C ILE A 103 -6.03 -11.89 -14.60
N ASN A 104 -5.76 -13.02 -15.24
CA ASN A 104 -6.02 -14.33 -14.67
C ASN A 104 -4.71 -14.98 -14.22
N LEU A 105 -4.54 -15.15 -12.92
CA LEU A 105 -3.34 -15.68 -12.27
C LEU A 105 -3.43 -17.17 -11.90
N SER A 106 -4.50 -17.87 -12.26
CA SER A 106 -4.81 -19.21 -11.75
C SER A 106 -3.75 -20.28 -12.08
N HIS A 107 -3.00 -20.10 -13.19
CA HIS A 107 -1.92 -21.00 -13.61
C HIS A 107 -0.53 -20.45 -13.27
N LEU A 108 -0.42 -19.41 -12.46
CA LEU A 108 0.85 -18.89 -11.95
C LEU A 108 1.13 -19.45 -10.54
N ASP A 109 2.24 -20.16 -10.37
CA ASP A 109 2.70 -20.64 -9.07
C ASP A 109 3.66 -19.60 -8.45
N THR A 110 3.19 -18.94 -7.40
CA THR A 110 3.96 -17.93 -6.67
C THR A 110 4.56 -18.46 -5.36
N SER A 111 4.61 -19.77 -5.15
CA SER A 111 5.04 -20.39 -3.88
C SER A 111 6.47 -20.05 -3.47
N ASN A 112 7.33 -19.68 -4.42
CA ASN A 112 8.72 -19.30 -4.18
C ASN A 112 8.97 -17.79 -4.18
N VAL A 113 7.94 -16.97 -4.41
CA VAL A 113 8.08 -15.52 -4.51
C VAL A 113 8.45 -14.92 -3.16
N THR A 114 9.46 -14.06 -3.14
CA THR A 114 9.92 -13.35 -1.95
C THR A 114 9.62 -11.85 -1.98
N SER A 115 9.40 -11.29 -3.17
CA SER A 115 9.01 -9.88 -3.37
C SER A 115 7.88 -9.73 -4.39
N MET A 116 6.82 -9.02 -3.98
CA MET A 116 5.73 -8.57 -4.85
C MET A 116 5.66 -7.03 -4.90
N GLU A 117 6.82 -6.39 -4.68
CA GLU A 117 6.93 -4.92 -4.70
C GLU A 117 6.36 -4.35 -6.00
N ALA A 118 5.38 -3.44 -5.88
CA ALA A 118 4.78 -2.72 -7.00
C ALA A 118 4.25 -3.63 -8.13
N MET A 119 3.83 -4.88 -7.81
CA MET A 119 3.45 -5.89 -8.80
C MET A 119 2.34 -5.42 -9.73
N PHE A 120 1.32 -4.71 -9.21
CA PHE A 120 0.19 -4.17 -9.98
C PHE A 120 0.16 -2.64 -9.99
N CYS A 121 1.28 -2.01 -9.67
CA CYS A 121 1.36 -0.55 -9.52
C CYS A 121 0.96 0.18 -10.81
N TYR A 122 0.05 1.16 -10.69
CA TYR A 122 -0.55 1.94 -11.79
C TYR A 122 -1.32 1.10 -12.84
N CYS A 123 -1.97 0.03 -12.40
CA CYS A 123 -2.96 -0.70 -13.20
C CYS A 123 -4.36 -0.11 -12.97
N GLY A 124 -4.54 1.17 -13.30
CA GLY A 124 -5.79 1.92 -13.04
C GLY A 124 -7.02 1.43 -13.80
N GLY A 125 -6.85 0.62 -14.86
CA GLY A 125 -7.93 0.02 -15.63
C GLY A 125 -8.54 -1.22 -15.00
N LEU A 126 -7.85 -1.87 -14.04
CA LEU A 126 -8.39 -3.03 -13.32
C LEU A 126 -9.56 -2.58 -12.44
N THR A 127 -10.75 -3.12 -12.70
CA THR A 127 -11.96 -2.88 -11.89
C THR A 127 -12.24 -4.03 -10.92
N ASP A 128 -11.73 -5.21 -11.25
CA ASP A 128 -11.75 -6.42 -10.45
C ASP A 128 -10.41 -7.14 -10.60
N LEU A 129 -9.89 -7.71 -9.53
CA LEU A 129 -8.63 -8.45 -9.53
C LEU A 129 -8.69 -9.61 -8.54
N ASP A 130 -8.77 -10.84 -9.08
CA ASP A 130 -8.71 -12.06 -8.27
C ASP A 130 -7.24 -12.37 -7.93
N VAL A 131 -6.89 -12.20 -6.66
CA VAL A 131 -5.57 -12.52 -6.09
C VAL A 131 -5.57 -13.80 -5.25
N SER A 132 -6.68 -14.54 -5.23
CA SER A 132 -6.88 -15.75 -4.40
C SER A 132 -5.88 -16.88 -4.70
N SER A 133 -5.37 -16.93 -5.94
CA SER A 133 -4.38 -17.93 -6.36
C SER A 133 -2.94 -17.59 -5.94
N LEU A 134 -2.67 -16.36 -5.47
CA LEU A 134 -1.33 -15.96 -5.04
C LEU A 134 -0.94 -16.58 -3.71
N ASN A 135 0.13 -17.37 -3.71
CA ASN A 135 0.74 -17.87 -2.49
C ASN A 135 1.77 -16.84 -1.97
N THR A 136 1.40 -16.12 -0.91
CA THR A 136 2.20 -15.01 -0.36
C THR A 136 3.04 -15.39 0.86
N ARG A 137 3.04 -16.67 1.27
CA ARG A 137 3.67 -17.13 2.53
C ARG A 137 5.17 -16.81 2.67
N ASN A 138 5.89 -16.69 1.56
CA ASN A 138 7.35 -16.43 1.54
C ASN A 138 7.66 -14.97 1.20
N VAL A 139 6.64 -14.14 0.95
CA VAL A 139 6.82 -12.74 0.57
C VAL A 139 7.23 -11.91 1.79
N ALA A 140 8.33 -11.18 1.64
CA ALA A 140 8.85 -10.26 2.65
C ALA A 140 8.59 -8.78 2.32
N ASN A 141 8.42 -8.46 1.03
CA ASN A 141 8.17 -7.10 0.56
C ASN A 141 6.89 -7.04 -0.30
N MET A 142 5.89 -6.28 0.17
CA MET A 142 4.65 -5.96 -0.55
C MET A 142 4.50 -4.45 -0.78
N SER A 143 5.59 -3.68 -0.64
CA SER A 143 5.51 -2.23 -0.81
C SER A 143 4.95 -1.88 -2.18
N GLY A 144 3.98 -0.97 -2.17
CA GLY A 144 3.36 -0.45 -3.39
C GLY A 144 2.63 -1.45 -4.27
N MET A 145 2.29 -2.66 -3.77
CA MET A 145 1.74 -3.73 -4.60
C MET A 145 0.57 -3.29 -5.48
N PHE A 146 -0.30 -2.42 -4.95
CA PHE A 146 -1.49 -1.92 -5.65
C PHE A 146 -1.51 -0.40 -5.83
N ILE A 147 -0.34 0.28 -5.76
CA ILE A 147 -0.31 1.76 -5.96
C ILE A 147 -1.06 2.14 -7.23
N GLY A 148 -1.99 3.09 -7.10
CA GLY A 148 -2.67 3.69 -8.24
C GLY A 148 -3.60 2.74 -9.00
N CYS A 149 -4.03 1.62 -8.40
CA CYS A 149 -5.11 0.79 -8.91
C CYS A 149 -6.46 1.48 -8.68
N SER A 150 -6.64 2.65 -9.28
CA SER A 150 -7.77 3.55 -9.04
C SER A 150 -9.12 3.00 -9.53
N GLY A 151 -9.11 2.01 -10.41
CA GLY A 151 -10.31 1.34 -10.91
C GLY A 151 -10.89 0.29 -9.96
N LEU A 152 -10.07 -0.25 -9.02
CA LEU A 152 -10.53 -1.28 -8.09
C LEU A 152 -11.59 -0.69 -7.14
N THR A 153 -12.76 -1.32 -7.09
CA THR A 153 -13.85 -0.96 -6.17
C THR A 153 -13.91 -1.86 -4.94
N ALA A 154 -13.37 -3.06 -5.05
CA ALA A 154 -13.19 -4.03 -3.97
C ALA A 154 -11.91 -4.83 -4.19
N LEU A 155 -11.33 -5.39 -3.14
CA LEU A 155 -10.18 -6.30 -3.22
C LEU A 155 -10.28 -7.32 -2.08
N ASP A 156 -10.36 -8.60 -2.42
CA ASP A 156 -10.37 -9.70 -1.45
C ASP A 156 -8.95 -10.15 -1.15
N LEU A 157 -8.50 -9.93 0.08
CA LEU A 157 -7.18 -10.31 0.59
C LEU A 157 -7.23 -11.56 1.50
N SER A 158 -8.36 -12.22 1.62
CA SER A 158 -8.58 -13.32 2.58
C SER A 158 -7.60 -14.49 2.42
N SER A 159 -7.03 -14.67 1.21
CA SER A 159 -6.01 -15.67 0.91
C SER A 159 -4.58 -15.27 1.29
N PHE A 160 -4.34 -13.99 1.63
CA PHE A 160 -2.98 -13.51 1.90
C PHE A 160 -2.45 -14.02 3.23
N ASN A 161 -1.21 -14.49 3.19
CA ASN A 161 -0.42 -14.82 4.37
C ASN A 161 0.76 -13.84 4.45
N THR A 162 0.63 -12.84 5.30
CA THR A 162 1.62 -11.73 5.39
C THR A 162 2.58 -11.85 6.58
N ARG A 163 2.58 -12.99 7.30
CA ARG A 163 3.42 -13.20 8.51
C ARG A 163 4.93 -12.98 8.32
N ASN A 164 5.42 -12.95 7.09
CA ASN A 164 6.81 -12.68 6.77
C ASN A 164 7.06 -11.30 6.18
N VAL A 165 6.00 -10.51 5.95
CA VAL A 165 6.10 -9.19 5.36
C VAL A 165 6.68 -8.21 6.37
N THR A 166 7.69 -7.46 5.94
CA THR A 166 8.36 -6.41 6.73
C THR A 166 8.10 -5.02 6.20
N ASP A 167 7.73 -4.88 4.92
CA ASP A 167 7.43 -3.61 4.28
C ASP A 167 6.06 -3.67 3.56
N MET A 168 5.11 -2.84 4.04
CA MET A 168 3.79 -2.60 3.45
C MET A 168 3.61 -1.14 3.02
N SER A 169 4.72 -0.40 2.89
CA SER A 169 4.64 1.01 2.51
C SER A 169 3.91 1.16 1.17
N SER A 170 3.02 2.15 1.11
CA SER A 170 2.24 2.49 -0.08
C SER A 170 1.42 1.34 -0.69
N MET A 171 1.16 0.25 0.05
CA MET A 171 0.55 -0.98 -0.53
C MET A 171 -0.75 -0.70 -1.28
N PHE A 172 -1.59 0.21 -0.79
CA PHE A 172 -2.87 0.60 -1.40
C PHE A 172 -2.91 2.06 -1.82
N SER A 173 -1.75 2.75 -1.84
CA SER A 173 -1.72 4.18 -2.13
C SER A 173 -2.36 4.50 -3.48
N GLY A 174 -3.28 5.48 -3.52
CA GLY A 174 -3.97 5.89 -4.74
C GLY A 174 -5.04 4.91 -5.25
N CYS A 175 -5.44 3.91 -4.44
CA CYS A 175 -6.61 3.07 -4.75
C CYS A 175 -7.90 3.85 -4.49
N SER A 176 -8.13 4.92 -5.24
CA SER A 176 -9.22 5.88 -5.02
C SER A 176 -10.61 5.32 -5.26
N GLY A 177 -10.74 4.20 -5.99
CA GLY A 177 -12.01 3.51 -6.23
C GLY A 177 -12.48 2.64 -5.07
N LEU A 178 -11.57 2.24 -4.14
CA LEU A 178 -11.93 1.40 -2.99
C LEU A 178 -12.85 2.17 -2.04
N THR A 179 -14.02 1.63 -1.76
CA THR A 179 -14.98 2.19 -0.79
C THR A 179 -14.93 1.49 0.56
N SER A 180 -14.41 0.27 0.60
CA SER A 180 -14.13 -0.52 1.79
C SER A 180 -12.94 -1.46 1.53
N LEU A 181 -12.26 -1.89 2.59
CA LEU A 181 -11.17 -2.85 2.51
C LEU A 181 -11.14 -3.69 3.78
N ASP A 182 -11.27 -5.01 3.65
CA ASP A 182 -11.11 -5.94 4.77
C ASP A 182 -9.62 -6.24 4.99
N LEU A 183 -9.12 -5.91 6.18
CA LEU A 183 -7.73 -6.06 6.59
C LEU A 183 -7.50 -7.23 7.55
N ALA A 184 -8.53 -7.99 7.90
CA ALA A 184 -8.47 -9.01 8.95
C ALA A 184 -7.46 -10.15 8.68
N SER A 185 -7.14 -10.40 7.40
CA SER A 185 -6.15 -11.41 7.00
C SER A 185 -4.70 -10.93 7.07
N LEU A 186 -4.47 -9.62 7.20
CA LEU A 186 -3.12 -9.06 7.19
C LEU A 186 -2.45 -9.18 8.57
N ASP A 187 -1.53 -10.13 8.71
CA ASP A 187 -0.62 -10.20 9.85
C ASP A 187 0.48 -9.14 9.68
N THR A 188 0.50 -8.18 10.61
CA THR A 188 1.44 -7.05 10.57
C THR A 188 2.54 -7.14 11.64
N ASP A 189 2.68 -8.28 12.32
CA ASP A 189 3.61 -8.48 13.45
C ASP A 189 5.07 -8.13 13.15
N LYS A 190 5.51 -8.33 11.91
CA LYS A 190 6.89 -8.04 11.47
C LYS A 190 7.04 -6.76 10.67
N VAL A 191 5.94 -6.06 10.38
CA VAL A 191 5.97 -4.84 9.57
C VAL A 191 6.69 -3.73 10.33
N THR A 192 7.62 -3.09 9.64
CA THR A 192 8.41 -1.97 10.18
C THR A 192 8.10 -0.65 9.46
N ASN A 193 7.50 -0.71 8.28
CA ASN A 193 7.23 0.44 7.43
C ASN A 193 5.79 0.39 6.90
N MET A 194 4.98 1.38 7.28
CA MET A 194 3.60 1.58 6.82
C MET A 194 3.40 2.96 6.17
N ARG A 195 4.51 3.60 5.74
CA ARG A 195 4.45 4.90 5.07
C ARG A 195 3.44 4.88 3.93
N THR A 196 2.53 5.87 3.91
CA THR A 196 1.52 6.09 2.86
C THR A 196 0.70 4.84 2.50
N MET A 197 0.55 3.86 3.42
CA MET A 197 -0.08 2.57 3.11
C MET A 197 -1.47 2.72 2.48
N PHE A 198 -2.27 3.69 2.96
CA PHE A 198 -3.59 4.02 2.44
C PHE A 198 -3.65 5.42 1.82
N GLY A 199 -2.50 6.07 1.61
CA GLY A 199 -2.45 7.43 1.07
C GLY A 199 -3.19 7.55 -0.25
N GLY A 200 -4.10 8.53 -0.41
CA GLY A 200 -4.89 8.71 -1.62
C GLY A 200 -6.02 7.71 -1.84
N CYS A 201 -6.36 6.87 -0.84
CA CYS A 201 -7.58 6.06 -0.87
C CYS A 201 -8.82 6.95 -0.63
N SER A 202 -9.07 7.87 -1.54
CA SER A 202 -10.07 8.93 -1.38
C SER A 202 -11.51 8.43 -1.32
N GLY A 203 -11.79 7.20 -1.77
CA GLY A 203 -13.13 6.58 -1.69
C GLY A 203 -13.43 5.88 -0.37
N LEU A 204 -12.41 5.62 0.49
CA LEU A 204 -12.63 4.95 1.77
C LEU A 204 -13.37 5.85 2.75
N THR A 205 -14.51 5.38 3.27
CA THR A 205 -15.32 6.10 4.27
C THR A 205 -15.04 5.69 5.71
N ALA A 206 -14.55 4.46 5.91
CA ALA A 206 -14.12 3.88 7.19
C ALA A 206 -13.03 2.84 6.96
N LEU A 207 -12.23 2.56 7.98
CA LEU A 207 -11.19 1.54 7.95
C LEU A 207 -11.07 0.90 9.34
N ASP A 208 -11.15 -0.43 9.41
CA ASP A 208 -10.96 -1.18 10.65
C ASP A 208 -9.49 -1.59 10.79
N LEU A 209 -8.81 -1.01 11.79
CA LEU A 209 -7.41 -1.27 12.10
C LEU A 209 -7.24 -2.22 13.30
N SER A 210 -8.33 -2.76 13.86
CA SER A 210 -8.31 -3.55 15.11
C SER A 210 -7.42 -4.79 15.06
N PHE A 211 -7.13 -5.28 13.85
CA PHE A 211 -6.25 -6.44 13.61
C PHE A 211 -4.77 -6.08 13.47
N PHE A 212 -4.43 -4.77 13.40
CA PHE A 212 -3.04 -4.35 13.19
C PHE A 212 -2.22 -4.43 14.47
N ASN A 213 -1.07 -5.08 14.38
CA ASN A 213 -0.03 -5.01 15.40
C ASN A 213 1.12 -4.13 14.87
N THR A 214 1.18 -2.91 15.37
CA THR A 214 2.15 -1.91 14.87
C THR A 214 3.36 -1.72 15.78
N ARG A 215 3.56 -2.58 16.80
CA ARG A 215 4.67 -2.50 17.78
C ARG A 215 6.08 -2.42 17.17
N ASN A 216 6.26 -2.82 15.92
CA ASN A 216 7.54 -2.80 15.20
C ASN A 216 7.62 -1.68 14.16
N VAL A 217 6.53 -0.95 13.91
CA VAL A 217 6.49 0.11 12.91
C VAL A 217 7.29 1.33 13.38
N THR A 218 8.13 1.85 12.50
CA THR A 218 8.96 3.04 12.74
C THR A 218 8.57 4.23 11.89
N ASP A 219 7.91 4.00 10.76
CA ASP A 219 7.45 5.04 9.83
C ASP A 219 5.95 4.86 9.51
N MET A 220 5.14 5.85 9.90
CA MET A 220 3.72 5.98 9.58
C MET A 220 3.42 7.27 8.80
N SER A 221 4.46 7.88 8.19
CA SER A 221 4.29 9.13 7.45
C SER A 221 3.27 8.96 6.32
N GLY A 222 2.32 9.89 6.22
CA GLY A 222 1.28 9.90 5.21
C GLY A 222 0.37 8.69 5.19
N MET A 223 0.32 7.85 6.26
CA MET A 223 -0.39 6.56 6.25
C MET A 223 -1.84 6.66 5.76
N PHE A 224 -2.52 7.76 6.08
CA PHE A 224 -3.90 8.05 5.67
C PHE A 224 -4.00 9.36 4.87
N SER A 225 -2.87 9.87 4.32
CA SER A 225 -2.90 11.13 3.59
C SER A 225 -3.91 11.08 2.43
N ASP A 226 -4.63 12.19 2.22
CA ASP A 226 -5.59 12.35 1.13
C ASP A 226 -6.72 11.27 1.09
N CYS A 227 -7.04 10.64 2.26
CA CYS A 227 -8.27 9.85 2.46
C CYS A 227 -9.44 10.80 2.69
N SER A 228 -9.88 11.49 1.64
CA SER A 228 -10.76 12.65 1.74
C SER A 228 -12.19 12.33 2.20
N GLU A 229 -12.70 11.11 1.94
CA GLU A 229 -14.04 10.67 2.35
C GLU A 229 -14.04 9.96 3.73
N LEU A 230 -12.87 9.80 4.37
CA LEU A 230 -12.78 9.17 5.68
C LEU A 230 -13.42 10.05 6.74
N THR A 231 -14.50 9.58 7.37
CA THR A 231 -15.28 10.37 8.34
C THR A 231 -14.90 10.08 9.79
N SER A 232 -14.38 8.89 10.06
CA SER A 232 -13.92 8.46 11.39
C SER A 232 -12.80 7.44 11.24
N LEU A 233 -11.91 7.40 12.23
CA LEU A 233 -10.83 6.43 12.31
C LEU A 233 -10.54 6.12 13.77
N ASP A 234 -10.61 4.84 14.15
CA ASP A 234 -10.19 4.38 15.46
C ASP A 234 -8.69 4.07 15.46
N LEU A 235 -7.93 4.76 16.28
CA LEU A 235 -6.48 4.64 16.42
C LEU A 235 -6.07 3.77 17.62
N ALA A 236 -7.01 3.26 18.39
CA ALA A 236 -6.75 2.59 19.69
C ALA A 236 -5.88 1.33 19.57
N SER A 237 -5.89 0.66 18.41
CA SER A 237 -5.06 -0.52 18.15
C SER A 237 -3.61 -0.20 17.75
N LEU A 238 -3.29 1.06 17.44
CA LEU A 238 -1.97 1.43 16.95
C LEU A 238 -0.98 1.61 18.12
N ASP A 239 -0.04 0.68 18.27
CA ASP A 239 1.13 0.86 19.12
C ASP A 239 2.17 1.71 18.36
N THR A 240 2.36 2.95 18.81
CA THR A 240 3.27 3.92 18.18
C THR A 240 4.59 4.11 18.94
N GLY A 241 4.86 3.29 19.95
CA GLY A 241 6.02 3.43 20.82
C GLY A 241 7.40 3.32 20.13
N LYS A 242 7.47 2.88 18.87
CA LYS A 242 8.69 2.90 18.05
C LYS A 242 8.64 3.90 16.88
N VAL A 243 7.51 4.54 16.63
CA VAL A 243 7.35 5.43 15.50
C VAL A 243 8.20 6.69 15.69
N THR A 244 8.95 7.04 14.66
CA THR A 244 9.80 8.24 14.61
C THR A 244 9.29 9.27 13.61
N ASN A 245 8.49 8.87 12.64
CA ASN A 245 7.95 9.75 11.60
C ASN A 245 6.42 9.58 11.48
N MET A 246 5.69 10.68 11.75
CA MET A 246 4.24 10.81 11.57
C MET A 246 3.88 11.97 10.63
N SER A 247 4.84 12.45 9.82
CA SER A 247 4.60 13.59 8.92
C SER A 247 3.46 13.27 7.96
N GLY A 248 2.53 14.22 7.80
CA GLY A 248 1.39 14.11 6.90
C GLY A 248 0.44 12.93 7.15
N MET A 249 0.48 12.29 8.35
CA MET A 249 -0.26 11.05 8.61
C MET A 249 -1.75 11.17 8.27
N PHE A 250 -2.36 12.33 8.51
CA PHE A 250 -3.78 12.61 8.21
C PHE A 250 -3.95 13.77 7.22
N ARG A 251 -2.88 14.18 6.52
CA ARG A 251 -2.95 15.27 5.56
C ARG A 251 -4.08 15.02 4.55
N GLY A 252 -4.91 16.03 4.29
CA GLY A 252 -5.99 15.93 3.29
C GLY A 252 -7.18 15.05 3.69
N CYS A 253 -7.26 14.59 4.95
CA CYS A 253 -8.45 13.91 5.48
C CYS A 253 -9.57 14.93 5.71
N SER A 254 -10.10 15.49 4.63
CA SER A 254 -11.00 16.65 4.66
C SER A 254 -12.37 16.39 5.26
N SER A 255 -12.80 15.13 5.37
CA SER A 255 -14.08 14.72 6.00
C SER A 255 -13.95 14.31 7.47
N LEU A 256 -12.73 14.16 8.00
CA LEU A 256 -12.54 13.85 9.42
C LEU A 256 -12.99 15.00 10.30
N THR A 257 -13.89 14.71 11.25
CA THR A 257 -14.43 15.70 12.19
C THR A 257 -13.79 15.62 13.56
N ASN A 258 -13.28 14.45 13.94
CA ASN A 258 -12.64 14.16 15.22
C ASN A 258 -11.59 13.08 15.08
N LEU A 259 -10.54 13.15 15.90
CA LEU A 259 -9.49 12.13 16.07
C LEU A 259 -9.12 12.02 17.54
N ASP A 260 -9.01 10.80 18.05
CA ASP A 260 -8.57 10.55 19.43
C ASP A 260 -7.10 10.08 19.44
N PHE A 261 -6.24 10.92 20.04
CA PHE A 261 -4.81 10.67 20.19
C PHE A 261 -4.43 10.14 21.58
N SER A 262 -5.41 9.85 22.45
CA SER A 262 -5.16 9.55 23.88
C SER A 262 -4.28 8.31 24.09
N LEU A 263 -4.24 7.38 23.15
CA LEU A 263 -3.48 6.13 23.23
C LEU A 263 -2.19 6.12 22.40
N LEU A 264 -1.90 7.17 21.62
CA LEU A 264 -0.71 7.22 20.79
C LEU A 264 0.51 7.71 21.58
N ASP A 265 1.56 6.89 21.63
CA ASP A 265 2.85 7.28 22.18
C ASP A 265 3.69 8.04 21.13
N THR A 266 3.95 9.31 21.38
CA THR A 266 4.71 10.18 20.47
C THR A 266 6.12 10.52 21.00
N GLN A 267 6.59 9.84 22.07
CA GLN A 267 7.86 10.16 22.74
C GLN A 267 9.11 10.00 21.83
N LYS A 268 9.01 9.21 20.76
CA LYS A 268 10.11 9.01 19.81
C LYS A 268 9.94 9.74 18.49
N VAL A 269 8.80 10.38 18.29
CA VAL A 269 8.50 11.08 17.04
C VAL A 269 9.39 12.32 16.91
N THR A 270 10.00 12.45 15.75
CA THR A 270 10.88 13.58 15.39
C THR A 270 10.29 14.46 14.31
N ASP A 271 9.38 13.93 13.50
CA ASP A 271 8.73 14.64 12.40
C ASP A 271 7.20 14.51 12.49
N MET A 272 6.52 15.65 12.64
CA MET A 272 5.06 15.81 12.62
C MET A 272 4.61 16.88 11.59
N GLY A 273 5.49 17.26 10.66
CA GLY A 273 5.16 18.21 9.62
C GLY A 273 3.93 17.79 8.84
N TYR A 274 3.06 18.73 8.48
CA TYR A 274 1.83 18.47 7.69
C TYR A 274 0.81 17.50 8.32
N MET A 275 0.97 17.07 9.58
CA MET A 275 0.22 15.93 10.13
C MET A 275 -1.30 16.06 9.99
N PHE A 276 -1.85 17.28 10.17
CA PHE A 276 -3.27 17.59 10.02
C PHE A 276 -3.54 18.59 8.87
N CYS A 277 -2.56 18.87 8.04
CA CYS A 277 -2.70 19.79 6.91
C CYS A 277 -3.91 19.40 6.05
N ASP A 278 -4.72 20.39 5.63
CA ASP A 278 -5.92 20.20 4.82
C ASP A 278 -7.05 19.35 5.48
N CYS A 279 -7.03 19.18 6.82
CA CYS A 279 -8.14 18.58 7.59
C CYS A 279 -9.26 19.60 7.81
N SER A 280 -9.91 20.04 6.73
CA SER A 280 -10.81 21.19 6.70
C SER A 280 -12.13 21.01 7.46
N SER A 281 -12.53 19.77 7.82
CA SER A 281 -13.72 19.49 8.63
C SER A 281 -13.42 19.28 10.13
N LEU A 282 -12.15 19.25 10.50
CA LEU A 282 -11.74 19.03 11.90
C LEU A 282 -12.13 20.26 12.74
N THR A 283 -13.01 20.07 13.72
CA THR A 283 -13.51 21.16 14.58
C THR A 283 -12.81 21.19 15.93
N ALA A 284 -12.39 20.04 16.42
CA ALA A 284 -11.71 19.89 17.71
C ALA A 284 -10.53 18.92 17.57
N LEU A 285 -9.45 19.21 18.30
CA LEU A 285 -8.28 18.35 18.34
C LEU A 285 -7.75 18.26 19.77
N ASN A 286 -7.77 17.04 20.33
CA ASN A 286 -7.23 16.79 21.65
C ASN A 286 -5.81 16.20 21.55
N LEU A 287 -4.81 17.03 21.84
CA LEU A 287 -3.39 16.68 21.86
C LEU A 287 -2.81 16.64 23.28
N THR A 288 -3.67 16.48 24.31
CA THR A 288 -3.25 16.51 25.71
C THR A 288 -2.16 15.49 26.05
N TYR A 289 -2.17 14.33 25.40
CA TYR A 289 -1.20 13.26 25.64
C TYR A 289 0.00 13.29 24.69
N MET A 290 -0.01 14.20 23.71
CA MET A 290 1.06 14.32 22.73
C MET A 290 2.34 14.85 23.37
N ASN A 291 3.44 14.12 23.22
CA ASN A 291 4.77 14.52 23.64
C ASN A 291 5.60 14.97 22.44
N THR A 292 5.88 16.25 22.34
CA THR A 292 6.64 16.84 21.22
C THR A 292 8.09 17.18 21.56
N GLN A 293 8.61 16.69 22.71
CA GLN A 293 9.95 17.06 23.20
C GLN A 293 11.11 16.64 22.24
N LYS A 294 10.88 15.62 21.40
CA LYS A 294 11.86 15.19 20.39
C LYS A 294 11.52 15.65 18.98
N VAL A 295 10.40 16.31 18.80
CA VAL A 295 9.98 16.80 17.48
C VAL A 295 10.92 17.92 17.05
N THR A 296 11.44 17.82 15.84
CA THR A 296 12.30 18.82 15.20
C THR A 296 11.63 19.48 14.00
N GLU A 297 10.57 18.83 13.46
CA GLU A 297 9.82 19.34 12.32
C GLU A 297 8.31 19.28 12.63
N MET A 298 7.65 20.45 12.54
CA MET A 298 6.22 20.64 12.77
C MET A 298 5.59 21.63 11.77
N ALA A 299 6.33 21.97 10.70
CA ALA A 299 5.82 22.92 9.73
C ALA A 299 4.48 22.46 9.15
N TRP A 300 3.54 23.41 9.05
CA TRP A 300 2.24 23.26 8.43
C TRP A 300 1.34 22.19 9.06
N ILE A 301 1.59 21.85 10.32
CA ILE A 301 0.84 20.80 11.03
C ILE A 301 -0.68 21.09 11.05
N PHE A 302 -1.10 22.38 11.13
CA PHE A 302 -2.51 22.80 11.15
C PHE A 302 -2.93 23.57 9.90
N LYS A 303 -2.10 23.58 8.85
CA LYS A 303 -2.40 24.33 7.63
C LYS A 303 -3.77 23.91 7.08
N ASP A 304 -4.59 24.92 6.73
CA ASP A 304 -5.91 24.74 6.13
C ASP A 304 -6.91 23.90 6.99
N CYS A 305 -6.65 23.80 8.32
CA CYS A 305 -7.64 23.32 9.30
C CYS A 305 -8.69 24.41 9.59
N SER A 306 -9.41 24.85 8.56
CA SER A 306 -10.23 26.07 8.59
C SER A 306 -11.40 26.07 9.56
N LYS A 307 -11.83 24.88 10.02
CA LYS A 307 -12.92 24.73 11.01
C LYS A 307 -12.41 24.42 12.42
N LEU A 308 -11.10 24.35 12.64
CA LEU A 308 -10.54 24.06 13.96
C LEU A 308 -10.76 25.25 14.88
N ILE A 309 -11.59 25.05 15.91
CA ILE A 309 -11.97 26.06 16.92
C ILE A 309 -11.75 25.57 18.36
N ASN A 310 -11.29 24.34 18.55
CA ASN A 310 -11.04 23.78 19.89
C ASN A 310 -9.74 22.97 19.85
N LEU A 311 -8.76 23.37 20.64
CA LEU A 311 -7.44 22.74 20.70
C LEU A 311 -7.04 22.48 22.15
N SER A 312 -7.00 21.21 22.58
CA SER A 312 -6.51 20.83 23.90
C SER A 312 -5.04 20.41 23.81
N LEU A 313 -4.19 21.03 24.60
CA LEU A 313 -2.74 20.79 24.65
C LEU A 313 -2.34 20.25 26.03
N GLY A 314 -1.29 19.43 26.09
CA GLY A 314 -0.73 18.89 27.32
C GLY A 314 0.53 19.65 27.77
N ASP A 315 1.02 19.27 28.96
CA ASP A 315 2.24 19.83 29.57
C ASP A 315 3.53 19.42 28.83
N LYS A 316 3.46 18.45 27.91
CA LYS A 316 4.59 18.00 27.08
C LYS A 316 4.48 18.49 25.64
N PHE A 317 3.46 19.29 25.33
CA PHE A 317 3.29 19.85 24.00
C PHE A 317 4.07 21.16 23.86
N THR A 318 4.87 21.26 22.81
CA THR A 318 5.62 22.46 22.43
C THR A 318 5.44 22.67 20.94
N PHE A 319 5.06 23.89 20.56
CA PHE A 319 5.13 24.29 19.14
C PHE A 319 6.58 24.35 18.69
N VAL A 320 6.91 23.70 17.59
CA VAL A 320 8.27 23.64 17.05
C VAL A 320 8.36 24.44 15.76
N GLY A 321 9.39 25.30 15.68
CA GLY A 321 9.58 26.19 14.53
C GLY A 321 8.65 27.40 14.54
N SER A 322 8.38 27.96 13.37
CA SER A 322 7.65 29.23 13.20
C SER A 322 6.56 29.18 12.13
N ASN A 323 6.20 28.00 11.62
CA ASN A 323 5.27 27.86 10.49
C ASN A 323 4.32 26.67 10.69
N TYR A 324 3.72 26.55 11.88
CA TYR A 324 2.76 25.49 12.19
C TYR A 324 1.33 25.80 11.72
N GLN A 325 1.05 27.04 11.33
CA GLN A 325 -0.19 27.52 10.68
C GLN A 325 -1.47 27.19 11.44
N LEU A 326 -1.48 27.46 12.76
CA LEU A 326 -2.73 27.44 13.53
C LEU A 326 -3.69 28.49 12.93
N PRO A 327 -4.99 28.20 12.75
CA PRO A 327 -5.94 29.16 12.19
C PRO A 327 -5.84 30.55 12.88
N SER A 328 -5.86 31.61 12.06
CA SER A 328 -5.74 32.98 12.54
C SER A 328 -6.96 33.39 13.37
N GLY A 329 -6.71 34.11 14.46
CA GLY A 329 -7.76 34.58 15.35
C GLY A 329 -7.30 34.71 16.79
N THR A 330 -8.28 34.91 17.68
CA THR A 330 -8.04 34.93 19.14
C THR A 330 -8.50 33.60 19.72
N TRP A 331 -7.60 33.00 20.48
CA TRP A 331 -7.82 31.74 21.19
C TRP A 331 -7.88 32.00 22.68
N TYR A 332 -8.90 31.52 23.37
CA TYR A 332 -9.09 31.72 24.79
C TYR A 332 -8.79 30.45 25.58
N SER A 333 -7.90 30.52 26.56
CA SER A 333 -7.71 29.44 27.54
C SER A 333 -8.91 29.30 28.48
N SER A 334 -8.94 28.22 29.25
CA SER A 334 -10.03 27.92 30.17
C SER A 334 -10.25 29.00 31.25
N ASP A 335 -9.21 29.76 31.59
CA ASP A 335 -9.27 30.91 32.52
C ASP A 335 -9.66 32.24 31.86
N GLY A 336 -9.96 32.24 30.55
CA GLY A 336 -10.35 33.41 29.77
C GLY A 336 -9.18 34.24 29.27
N THR A 337 -7.94 33.81 29.46
CA THR A 337 -6.77 34.51 28.92
C THR A 337 -6.76 34.41 27.38
N ALA A 338 -6.61 35.55 26.71
CA ALA A 338 -6.57 35.63 25.25
C ALA A 338 -5.17 35.45 24.71
N TYR A 339 -5.05 34.60 23.68
CA TYR A 339 -3.87 34.36 22.86
C TYR A 339 -4.20 34.62 21.41
N THR A 340 -3.23 34.98 20.58
CA THR A 340 -3.47 35.29 19.17
C THR A 340 -2.72 34.36 18.28
N SER A 341 -3.33 34.02 17.15
CA SER A 341 -2.66 33.40 16.01
C SER A 341 -2.75 34.34 14.80
N ASP A 342 -1.64 34.52 14.10
CA ASP A 342 -1.56 35.29 12.84
C ASP A 342 -1.78 34.39 11.59
N GLY A 343 -2.07 33.12 11.80
CA GLY A 343 -2.19 32.10 10.72
C GLY A 343 -0.85 31.46 10.36
N THR A 344 0.24 31.87 11.00
CA THR A 344 1.58 31.27 10.82
C THR A 344 2.10 30.74 12.14
N THR A 345 2.07 31.60 13.16
CA THR A 345 2.47 31.30 14.54
C THR A 345 1.37 31.71 15.52
N CYS A 346 1.51 31.36 16.79
CA CYS A 346 0.60 31.81 17.84
C CYS A 346 1.35 32.19 19.11
N THR A 347 0.63 32.87 20.02
CA THR A 347 1.14 33.25 21.36
C THR A 347 0.74 32.27 22.46
N ILE A 348 0.09 31.15 22.10
CA ILE A 348 -0.23 30.08 23.05
C ILE A 348 1.08 29.54 23.65
N PRO A 349 1.20 29.48 24.99
CA PRO A 349 2.45 29.09 25.63
C PRO A 349 2.74 27.61 25.47
N ASN A 350 4.00 27.29 25.32
CA ASN A 350 4.49 25.91 25.31
C ASN A 350 4.38 25.27 26.71
N ASN A 351 4.24 23.95 26.74
CA ASN A 351 4.23 23.13 27.98
C ASN A 351 3.17 23.60 29.01
N LYS A 352 2.08 24.17 28.54
CA LYS A 352 0.94 24.55 29.37
C LYS A 352 -0.28 23.70 28.99
N ALA A 353 -0.68 22.81 29.91
CA ALA A 353 -1.89 22.01 29.71
C ALA A 353 -3.12 22.92 29.82
N ASP A 354 -3.89 23.05 28.76
CA ASP A 354 -5.15 23.80 28.70
C ASP A 354 -5.94 23.45 27.43
N THR A 355 -7.19 23.89 27.40
CA THR A 355 -8.01 23.88 26.20
C THR A 355 -8.20 25.32 25.70
N TYR A 356 -7.94 25.51 24.43
CA TYR A 356 -8.02 26.80 23.74
C TYR A 356 -9.19 26.78 22.75
N THR A 357 -10.07 27.76 22.80
CA THR A 357 -11.29 27.89 21.99
C THR A 357 -11.43 29.26 21.34
#